data_47185b3801e1295a93cd23dd97d6f3fd
#
_entry.id   47185b3801e1295a93cd23dd97d6f3fd
#
_cell.length_a   1.000
_cell.length_b   1.000
_cell.length_c   1.000
_cell.angle_alpha   90.00
_cell.angle_beta   90.00
_cell.angle_gamma   90.00
#
_symmetry.space_group_name_H-M   'P 1'
#
loop_
_entity.id
_entity.type
_entity.pdbx_description
1 polymer ?
#
loop_
_entity_poly.entity_id
_entity_poly.type
_entity_poly.pdbx_seq_one_letter_code
_entity_poly.pdbx_strand_id
1 'polypeptide(L)'
;MMSTFPASLLILNGKGANEPQLREAVNLLRDEGIDIHVRVTWEKGDAARFIDEALQLNVETVIAGGGDGTINEVATALVERGGKMALGILPLGTANDFATSVGIPQALASALNLASGGRDV
;
A
#
# COMPACT_ATOMS: atom_id res chain seq x y z
N MET A 1 -16.03 14.75 -10.71
CA MET A 1 -16.54 13.39 -10.67
C MET A 1 -15.88 12.61 -9.55
N MET A 2 -16.66 11.95 -8.78
CA MET A 2 -16.11 11.21 -7.66
C MET A 2 -15.63 9.85 -8.07
N SER A 3 -14.54 9.45 -7.46
CA SER A 3 -14.04 8.11 -7.67
C SER A 3 -15.01 7.10 -7.07
N THR A 4 -15.18 5.97 -7.73
CA THR A 4 -15.99 4.90 -7.17
C THR A 4 -15.19 4.05 -6.19
N PHE A 5 -13.89 4.29 -6.09
CA PHE A 5 -13.04 3.52 -5.19
C PHE A 5 -12.51 4.40 -4.07
N PRO A 6 -12.40 3.87 -2.86
CA PRO A 6 -11.81 4.63 -1.78
C PRO A 6 -10.33 4.93 -2.06
N ALA A 7 -9.88 6.03 -1.53
CA ALA A 7 -8.49 6.42 -1.70
C ALA A 7 -7.60 5.51 -0.88
N SER A 8 -6.39 5.28 -1.38
CA SER A 8 -5.41 4.43 -0.74
C SER A 8 -4.08 5.13 -0.64
N LEU A 9 -3.29 4.78 0.35
CA LEU A 9 -1.94 5.29 0.48
C LEU A 9 -0.98 4.10 0.51
N LEU A 10 -0.08 4.06 -0.47
CA LEU A 10 0.89 2.99 -0.60
C LEU A 10 2.22 3.45 -0.04
N ILE A 11 2.71 2.76 0.97
CA ILE A 11 3.97 3.08 1.60
C ILE A 11 5.01 2.07 1.18
N LEU A 12 6.11 2.55 0.61
CA LEU A 12 7.18 1.71 0.08
C LEU A 12 8.49 2.06 0.74
N ASN A 13 9.40 1.10 0.78
CA ASN A 13 10.79 1.44 1.10
C ASN A 13 11.51 1.77 -0.20
N GLY A 14 12.76 2.22 -0.08
CA GLY A 14 13.51 2.64 -1.26
C GLY A 14 13.66 1.54 -2.30
N LYS A 15 13.82 0.32 -1.85
CA LYS A 15 13.94 -0.80 -2.76
C LYS A 15 12.65 -1.03 -3.54
N GLY A 16 11.53 -1.00 -2.83
CA GLY A 16 10.24 -1.21 -3.49
C GLY A 16 9.93 -0.11 -4.46
N ALA A 17 10.36 1.11 -4.14
CA ALA A 17 10.08 2.25 -5.00
C ALA A 17 10.79 2.15 -6.34
N ASN A 18 11.84 1.36 -6.43
CA ASN A 18 12.60 1.22 -7.67
C ASN A 18 12.09 0.08 -8.54
N GLU A 19 11.01 -0.54 -8.16
CA GLU A 19 10.48 -1.67 -8.92
C GLU A 19 9.64 -1.18 -10.10
N PRO A 20 10.11 -1.38 -11.36
CA PRO A 20 9.37 -0.85 -12.51
C PRO A 20 7.97 -1.42 -12.65
N GLN A 21 7.80 -2.70 -12.34
CA GLN A 21 6.48 -3.31 -12.46
C GLN A 21 5.48 -2.69 -11.52
N LEU A 22 5.95 -2.25 -10.35
CA LEU A 22 5.07 -1.62 -9.40
C LEU A 22 4.59 -0.27 -9.93
N ARG A 23 5.49 0.49 -10.53
CA ARG A 23 5.11 1.78 -11.10
C ARG A 23 4.05 1.60 -12.18
N GLU A 24 4.24 0.60 -13.04
CA GLU A 24 3.27 0.33 -14.07
C GLU A 24 1.92 -0.07 -13.48
N ALA A 25 1.95 -0.90 -12.44
CA ALA A 25 0.71 -1.34 -11.82
C ALA A 25 -0.06 -0.17 -11.22
N VAL A 26 0.65 0.72 -10.54
CA VAL A 26 0.01 1.90 -9.96
C VAL A 26 -0.61 2.76 -11.05
N ASN A 27 0.10 2.96 -12.14
CA ASN A 27 -0.41 3.77 -13.22
C ASN A 27 -1.66 3.16 -13.85
N LEU A 28 -1.67 1.85 -14.02
CA LEU A 28 -2.83 1.17 -14.57
C LEU A 28 -4.05 1.34 -13.68
N LEU A 29 -3.85 1.22 -12.38
CA LEU A 29 -4.97 1.37 -11.45
C LEU A 29 -5.46 2.80 -11.41
N ARG A 30 -4.56 3.76 -11.50
CA ARG A 30 -4.96 5.16 -11.56
C ARG A 30 -5.76 5.45 -12.81
N ASP A 31 -5.39 4.82 -13.92
CA ASP A 31 -6.13 4.98 -15.17
C ASP A 31 -7.55 4.42 -15.04
N GLU A 32 -7.74 3.47 -14.15
CA GLU A 32 -9.06 2.91 -13.90
C GLU A 32 -9.87 3.70 -12.89
N GLY A 33 -9.30 4.80 -12.41
CA GLY A 33 -10.04 5.67 -11.49
C GLY A 33 -9.73 5.40 -10.02
N ILE A 34 -8.80 4.53 -9.72
CA ILE A 34 -8.43 4.24 -8.34
C ILE A 34 -7.44 5.29 -7.87
N ASP A 35 -7.73 5.89 -6.72
CA ASP A 35 -6.91 6.97 -6.19
C ASP A 35 -5.86 6.39 -5.26
N ILE A 36 -4.62 6.36 -5.72
CA ILE A 36 -3.50 5.80 -4.96
C ILE A 36 -2.45 6.88 -4.75
N HIS A 37 -2.18 7.17 -3.50
CA HIS A 37 -1.07 8.05 -3.12
C HIS A 37 0.14 7.18 -2.80
N VAL A 38 1.31 7.57 -3.26
CA VAL A 38 2.52 6.78 -3.05
C VAL A 38 3.49 7.57 -2.18
N ARG A 39 4.03 6.91 -1.16
CA ARG A 39 5.02 7.52 -0.27
C ARG A 39 6.17 6.55 -0.08
N VAL A 40 7.37 7.08 0.04
CA VAL A 40 8.58 6.26 0.16
C VAL A 40 9.25 6.58 1.48
N THR A 41 9.56 5.54 2.26
CA THR A 41 10.25 5.75 3.53
C THR A 41 11.76 5.83 3.29
N TRP A 42 12.40 6.72 4.02
CA TRP A 42 13.84 6.90 3.98
C TRP A 42 14.48 6.48 5.28
N GLU A 43 13.82 6.78 6.37
CA GLU A 43 14.42 6.52 7.66
C GLU A 43 13.35 6.18 8.66
N LYS A 44 13.81 5.76 9.83
CA LYS A 44 12.93 5.37 10.90
C LYS A 44 11.99 6.52 11.25
N GLY A 45 10.73 6.19 11.44
CA GLY A 45 9.74 7.20 11.77
C GLY A 45 8.95 7.70 10.58
N ASP A 46 9.43 7.45 9.37
CA ASP A 46 8.71 7.91 8.20
C ASP A 46 7.37 7.23 8.04
N ALA A 47 7.31 5.94 8.36
CA ALA A 47 6.04 5.22 8.26
C ALA A 47 4.99 5.86 9.14
N ALA A 48 5.36 6.21 10.36
CA ALA A 48 4.42 6.85 11.28
C ALA A 48 3.93 8.17 10.74
N ARG A 49 4.84 8.95 10.16
CA ARG A 49 4.48 10.24 9.59
C ARG A 49 3.51 10.08 8.44
N PHE A 50 3.73 9.05 7.61
CA PHE A 50 2.83 8.79 6.49
C PHE A 50 1.46 8.29 6.94
N ILE A 51 1.40 7.57 8.05
CA ILE A 51 0.11 7.18 8.61
C ILE A 51 -0.66 8.43 9.06
N ASP A 52 0.03 9.39 9.67
CA ASP A 52 -0.62 10.63 10.05
C ASP A 52 -1.14 11.36 8.81
N GLU A 53 -0.36 11.35 7.74
CA GLU A 53 -0.78 11.96 6.50
C GLU A 53 -2.01 11.25 5.93
N ALA A 54 -2.01 9.93 6.00
CA ALA A 54 -3.14 9.15 5.52
C ALA A 54 -4.42 9.52 6.26
N LEU A 55 -4.31 9.73 7.55
CA LEU A 55 -5.47 10.17 8.34
C LEU A 55 -5.96 11.53 7.87
N GLN A 56 -5.05 12.44 7.58
CA GLN A 56 -5.43 13.76 7.11
C GLN A 56 -6.07 13.72 5.72
N LEU A 57 -5.63 12.80 4.90
CA LEU A 57 -6.16 12.65 3.55
C LEU A 57 -7.45 11.85 3.53
N ASN A 58 -7.83 11.29 4.66
CA ASN A 58 -9.04 10.46 4.76
C ASN A 58 -9.00 9.25 3.84
N VAL A 59 -7.82 8.68 3.65
CA VAL A 59 -7.75 7.44 2.89
C VAL A 59 -8.34 6.31 3.72
N GLU A 60 -8.89 5.33 3.07
CA GLU A 60 -9.51 4.22 3.76
C GLU A 60 -8.58 3.04 3.88
N THR A 61 -7.58 2.96 3.03
CA THR A 61 -6.68 1.83 2.98
C THR A 61 -5.25 2.29 2.94
N VAL A 62 -4.42 1.67 3.78
CA VAL A 62 -2.97 1.84 3.71
C VAL A 62 -2.39 0.53 3.26
N ILE A 63 -1.54 0.58 2.26
CA ILE A 63 -0.88 -0.61 1.74
C ILE A 63 0.60 -0.53 2.09
N ALA A 64 1.10 -1.56 2.74
CA ALA A 64 2.52 -1.64 3.06
C ALA A 64 3.21 -2.46 1.99
N GLY A 65 4.07 -1.83 1.21
CA GLY A 65 4.79 -2.51 0.14
C GLY A 65 6.25 -2.66 0.49
N GLY A 66 6.68 -3.88 0.69
CA GLY A 66 8.06 -4.13 1.03
C GLY A 66 8.22 -5.48 1.70
N GLY A 67 9.31 -5.61 2.45
CA GLY A 67 9.56 -6.80 3.22
C GLY A 67 8.99 -6.69 4.62
N ASP A 68 9.38 -7.64 5.45
CA ASP A 68 8.83 -7.74 6.80
C ASP A 68 9.05 -6.48 7.62
N GLY A 69 10.20 -5.85 7.46
CA GLY A 69 10.49 -4.63 8.22
C GLY A 69 9.54 -3.50 7.91
N THR A 70 9.30 -3.26 6.63
CA THR A 70 8.39 -2.20 6.22
C THR A 70 6.97 -2.51 6.66
N ILE A 71 6.55 -3.74 6.45
CA ILE A 71 5.20 -4.14 6.83
C ILE A 71 5.00 -3.97 8.33
N ASN A 72 5.99 -4.38 9.11
CA ASN A 72 5.89 -4.27 10.56
C ASN A 72 5.84 -2.81 11.01
N GLU A 73 6.65 -1.96 10.41
CA GLU A 73 6.65 -0.55 10.76
C GLU A 73 5.30 0.11 10.47
N VAL A 74 4.74 -0.20 9.31
CA VAL A 74 3.46 0.37 8.94
C VAL A 74 2.35 -0.15 9.85
N ALA A 75 2.34 -1.45 10.11
CA ALA A 75 1.33 -2.03 10.98
C ALA A 75 1.40 -1.46 12.38
N THR A 76 2.60 -1.33 12.92
CA THR A 76 2.78 -0.77 14.25
C THR A 76 2.29 0.66 14.33
N ALA A 77 2.66 1.47 13.34
CA ALA A 77 2.24 2.87 13.32
C ALA A 77 0.72 2.98 13.22
N LEU A 78 0.12 2.11 12.44
CA LEU A 78 -1.32 2.12 12.27
C LEU A 78 -2.04 1.78 13.58
N VAL A 79 -1.55 0.74 14.27
CA VAL A 79 -2.13 0.35 15.54
C VAL A 79 -1.99 1.46 16.58
N GLU A 80 -0.82 2.09 16.63
CA GLU A 80 -0.57 3.15 17.58
C GLU A 80 -1.50 4.34 17.38
N ARG A 81 -2.04 4.50 16.19
CA ARG A 81 -2.90 5.63 15.88
C ARG A 81 -4.38 5.25 15.82
N GLY A 82 -4.72 4.12 16.38
CA GLY A 82 -6.10 3.73 16.51
C GLY A 82 -6.60 2.73 15.47
N GLY A 83 -5.80 2.44 14.48
CA GLY A 83 -6.09 1.36 13.57
C GLY A 83 -7.40 1.45 12.79
N LYS A 84 -7.81 2.65 12.44
CA LYS A 84 -9.11 2.80 11.77
C LYS A 84 -9.07 2.50 10.30
N MET A 85 -7.91 2.61 9.68
CA MET A 85 -7.78 2.34 8.26
C MET A 85 -7.50 0.86 8.04
N ALA A 86 -7.94 0.34 6.91
CA ALA A 86 -7.64 -1.03 6.55
C ALA A 86 -6.18 -1.13 6.10
N LEU A 87 -5.56 -2.27 6.35
CA LEU A 87 -4.17 -2.50 5.98
C LEU A 87 -4.09 -3.59 4.93
N GLY A 88 -3.50 -3.24 3.80
CA GLY A 88 -3.17 -4.21 2.77
C GLY A 88 -1.68 -4.44 2.77
N ILE A 89 -1.28 -5.62 2.35
CA ILE A 89 0.13 -5.98 2.32
C ILE A 89 0.53 -6.35 0.91
N LEU A 90 1.61 -5.74 0.43
CA LEU A 90 2.16 -6.04 -0.87
C LEU A 90 3.60 -6.52 -0.66
N PRO A 91 3.82 -7.82 -0.67
CA PRO A 91 5.17 -8.32 -0.40
C PRO A 91 6.07 -8.03 -1.59
N LEU A 92 7.08 -7.22 -1.33
CA LEU A 92 8.10 -6.89 -2.32
C LEU A 92 9.41 -7.23 -1.69
N GLY A 93 9.97 -8.27 -2.06
CA GLY A 93 11.17 -8.61 -1.38
C GLY A 93 12.17 -9.23 -2.29
N THR A 94 13.32 -9.37 -1.74
CA THR A 94 14.34 -10.12 -2.37
C THR A 94 13.86 -11.54 -2.47
N ALA A 95 14.09 -12.20 -3.46
CA ALA A 95 13.74 -13.60 -3.58
C ALA A 95 12.29 -13.89 -3.23
N ASN A 96 11.48 -12.91 -3.30
CA ASN A 96 10.11 -13.15 -2.95
C ASN A 96 9.38 -13.72 -4.14
N ASP A 97 9.12 -14.98 -4.06
CA ASP A 97 8.52 -15.67 -5.15
C ASP A 97 7.06 -15.35 -5.33
N PHE A 98 6.43 -14.88 -4.28
CA PHE A 98 5.02 -14.56 -4.38
C PHE A 98 4.78 -13.47 -5.41
N ALA A 99 5.47 -12.35 -5.28
CA ALA A 99 5.28 -11.26 -6.21
C ALA A 99 5.69 -11.65 -7.62
N THR A 100 6.71 -12.48 -7.73
CA THR A 100 7.17 -12.92 -9.04
C THR A 100 6.17 -13.86 -9.69
N SER A 101 5.64 -14.80 -8.91
CA SER A 101 4.74 -15.82 -9.46
C SER A 101 3.41 -15.25 -9.89
N VAL A 102 2.83 -14.38 -9.09
CA VAL A 102 1.49 -13.88 -9.39
C VAL A 102 1.52 -12.53 -10.08
N GLY A 103 2.68 -11.90 -10.12
CA GLY A 103 2.80 -10.58 -10.75
C GLY A 103 2.42 -9.48 -9.79
N ILE A 104 3.19 -8.38 -9.86
CA ILE A 104 2.95 -7.24 -8.99
C ILE A 104 1.59 -6.59 -9.23
N PRO A 105 1.14 -6.41 -10.48
CA PRO A 105 -0.18 -5.83 -10.68
C PRO A 105 -1.29 -6.63 -10.00
N GLN A 106 -1.19 -7.94 -10.09
CA GLN A 106 -2.20 -8.81 -9.48
C GLN A 106 -2.10 -8.78 -7.96
N ALA A 107 -0.88 -8.77 -7.42
CA ALA A 107 -0.68 -8.70 -5.98
C ALA A 107 -1.20 -7.37 -5.42
N LEU A 108 -0.96 -6.28 -6.13
CA LEU A 108 -1.44 -4.98 -5.70
C LEU A 108 -2.96 -4.92 -5.71
N ALA A 109 -3.57 -5.47 -6.75
CA ALA A 109 -5.02 -5.51 -6.82
C ALA A 109 -5.61 -6.34 -5.68
N SER A 110 -4.96 -7.45 -5.35
CA SER A 110 -5.41 -8.28 -4.24
C SER A 110 -5.31 -7.55 -2.92
N ALA A 111 -4.22 -6.82 -2.70
CA ALA A 111 -4.05 -6.06 -1.48
C ALA A 111 -5.13 -5.01 -1.34
N LEU A 112 -5.44 -4.31 -2.41
CA LEU A 112 -6.49 -3.31 -2.41
C LEU A 112 -7.85 -3.94 -2.12
N ASN A 113 -8.12 -5.04 -2.75
CA ASN A 113 -9.40 -5.70 -2.61
C ASN A 113 -9.63 -6.20 -1.20
N LEU A 114 -8.64 -6.84 -0.61
CA LEU A 114 -8.76 -7.35 0.74
C LEU A 114 -8.92 -6.21 1.74
N ALA A 115 -8.07 -5.20 1.62
CA ALA A 115 -8.07 -4.11 2.59
C ALA A 115 -9.31 -3.25 2.49
N SER A 116 -9.89 -3.11 1.31
CA SER A 116 -11.03 -2.24 1.15
C SER A 116 -12.36 -2.93 1.36
N GLY A 117 -12.34 -4.11 1.95
CA GLY A 117 -13.58 -4.74 2.30
C GLY A 117 -14.08 -5.77 1.30
N GLY A 118 -13.22 -6.18 0.41
CA GLY A 118 -13.60 -7.20 -0.53
C GLY A 118 -14.00 -8.50 0.13
N ARG A 119 -13.74 -8.60 1.40
CA ARG A 119 -14.09 -9.79 2.13
C ARG A 119 -15.59 -9.98 2.23
N ASP A 120 -16.32 -9.00 1.88
CA ASP A 120 -17.76 -9.16 1.94
C ASP A 120 -18.26 -10.10 0.90
N VAL A 121 -17.40 -10.60 0.18
CA VAL A 121 -17.76 -11.65 -0.72
C VAL A 121 -18.43 -12.77 0.00
#